data_d34200912c5c9c7ea47c7ef26dd3e700
#
_entry.id   d34200912c5c9c7ea47c7ef26dd3e700
#
_cell.length_a   1.000
_cell.length_b   1.000
_cell.length_c   1.000
_cell.angle_alpha   90.00
_cell.angle_beta   90.00
_cell.angle_gamma   90.00
#
_symmetry.space_group_name_H-M   'P 1'
#
loop_
_entity.id
_entity.type
_entity.pdbx_description
1 polymer ?
#
loop_
_entity_poly.entity_id
_entity_poly.type
_entity_poly.pdbx_seq_one_letter_code
_entity_poly.pdbx_strand_id
1 'polypeptide(L)'
;YKRQAEWKKNGALIPEGAYASFDRNHVLLKSPITTPIGHGFRSLNVTLRKKYDLYANIRPAKSNIAVETPFHDVDMVIFRENTEDLYVGVEEQIDENTVHATKIITRKASTRIIRDAFEYAKAHDRKKVTCVHKANILKMSDGLFLSIFNEIAKEYPEIEHNDKIIDNTC
;
A
#
# COMPACT_ATOMS: atom_id res chain seq x y z
N TYR A 1 0.00 -17.21 -17.46
CA TYR A 1 0.67 -18.00 -18.50
C TYR A 1 0.95 -17.19 -19.79
N LYS A 2 -0.02 -16.48 -20.41
CA LYS A 2 0.22 -15.73 -21.66
C LYS A 2 1.30 -14.64 -21.52
N ARG A 3 1.39 -13.92 -20.40
CA ARG A 3 2.38 -12.85 -20.19
C ARG A 3 3.79 -13.36 -19.92
N GLN A 4 3.94 -14.52 -19.32
CA GLN A 4 5.24 -15.17 -19.19
C GLN A 4 5.80 -15.58 -20.59
N ALA A 5 4.91 -15.97 -21.50
CA ALA A 5 5.27 -16.24 -22.89
C ALA A 5 5.66 -14.95 -23.65
N GLU A 6 4.95 -13.85 -23.39
CA GLU A 6 5.25 -12.53 -23.94
C GLU A 6 6.62 -12.00 -23.48
N TRP A 7 6.92 -12.12 -22.17
CA TRP A 7 8.22 -11.75 -21.63
C TRP A 7 9.37 -12.57 -22.23
N LYS A 8 9.16 -13.89 -22.37
CA LYS A 8 10.15 -14.76 -23.02
C LYS A 8 10.38 -14.40 -24.48
N LYS A 9 9.35 -13.87 -25.15
CA LYS A 9 9.41 -13.53 -26.57
C LYS A 9 9.99 -12.13 -26.83
N ASN A 10 9.61 -11.14 -26.01
CA ASN A 10 9.85 -9.72 -26.28
C ASN A 10 10.71 -9.03 -25.21
N GLY A 11 11.11 -9.72 -24.13
CA GLY A 11 11.85 -9.14 -23.01
C GLY A 11 11.08 -8.11 -22.18
N ALA A 12 9.80 -7.83 -22.51
CA ALA A 12 8.97 -6.86 -21.84
C ALA A 12 7.68 -7.50 -21.31
N LEU A 13 7.34 -7.22 -20.04
CA LEU A 13 6.12 -7.70 -19.38
C LEU A 13 4.88 -6.91 -19.78
N ILE A 14 5.07 -5.66 -20.15
CA ILE A 14 4.00 -4.74 -20.57
C ILE A 14 4.37 -4.23 -21.95
N PRO A 15 3.49 -4.39 -22.95
CA PRO A 15 3.67 -3.80 -24.26
C PRO A 15 3.76 -2.27 -24.16
N GLU A 16 4.58 -1.66 -25.01
CA GLU A 16 4.78 -0.20 -25.03
C GLU A 16 3.47 0.57 -25.28
N GLY A 17 2.59 0.03 -26.14
CA GLY A 17 1.26 0.59 -26.38
C GLY A 17 0.36 0.61 -25.13
N ALA A 18 0.57 -0.29 -24.15
CA ALA A 18 -0.16 -0.24 -22.89
C ALA A 18 0.33 0.90 -22.00
N TYR A 19 1.62 1.20 -21.98
CA TYR A 19 2.16 2.39 -21.30
C TYR A 19 1.62 3.67 -21.92
N ALA A 20 1.68 3.80 -23.25
CA ALA A 20 1.15 4.96 -23.96
C ALA A 20 -0.36 5.16 -23.73
N SER A 21 -1.12 4.07 -23.62
CA SER A 21 -2.56 4.14 -23.26
C SER A 21 -2.77 4.61 -21.83
N PHE A 22 -1.98 4.12 -20.88
CA PHE A 22 -2.05 4.55 -19.49
C PHE A 22 -1.66 6.03 -19.32
N ASP A 23 -0.55 6.44 -19.96
CA ASP A 23 -0.08 7.83 -19.91
C ASP A 23 -1.14 8.83 -20.43
N ARG A 24 -1.92 8.41 -21.44
CA ARG A 24 -3.00 9.24 -22.02
C ARG A 24 -4.28 9.24 -21.18
N ASN A 25 -4.66 8.07 -20.64
CA ASN A 25 -5.98 7.89 -20.03
C ASN A 25 -5.94 7.92 -18.49
N HIS A 26 -4.78 7.75 -17.87
CA HIS A 26 -4.58 7.64 -16.42
C HIS A 26 -5.42 6.55 -15.73
N VAL A 27 -5.91 5.57 -16.49
CA VAL A 27 -6.71 4.45 -16.02
C VAL A 27 -6.14 3.13 -16.54
N LEU A 28 -5.97 2.17 -15.65
CA LEU A 28 -5.46 0.84 -15.96
C LEU A 28 -6.27 -0.24 -15.24
N LEU A 29 -6.95 -1.11 -15.99
CA LEU A 29 -7.51 -2.34 -15.45
C LEU A 29 -6.52 -3.49 -15.62
N LYS A 30 -6.15 -4.13 -14.52
CA LYS A 30 -5.14 -5.17 -14.48
C LYS A 30 -5.63 -6.41 -13.74
N SER A 31 -5.46 -7.59 -14.34
CA SER A 31 -5.68 -8.87 -13.66
C SER A 31 -4.51 -9.20 -12.70
N PRO A 32 -4.70 -10.11 -11.73
CA PRO A 32 -3.61 -10.66 -10.92
C PRO A 32 -2.50 -11.26 -11.80
N ILE A 33 -1.25 -11.10 -11.36
CA ILE A 33 -0.06 -11.64 -12.05
C ILE A 33 0.82 -12.28 -10.99
N THR A 34 1.17 -13.54 -11.23
CA THR A 34 2.13 -14.26 -10.39
C THR A 34 3.54 -13.77 -10.70
N THR A 35 4.28 -13.38 -9.67
CA THR A 35 5.70 -13.07 -9.75
C THR A 35 6.49 -14.34 -9.44
N PRO A 36 7.49 -14.72 -10.27
CA PRO A 36 8.35 -15.87 -9.97
C PRO A 36 9.08 -15.69 -8.64
N ILE A 37 9.30 -16.82 -7.94
CA ILE A 37 10.10 -16.86 -6.72
C ILE A 37 11.56 -17.06 -7.09
N GLY A 38 12.47 -16.38 -6.41
CA GLY A 38 13.91 -16.49 -6.63
C GLY A 38 14.38 -15.75 -7.88
N HIS A 39 14.48 -16.43 -9.00
CA HIS A 39 14.98 -15.86 -10.25
C HIS A 39 13.87 -15.53 -11.24
N GLY A 40 14.02 -14.44 -11.98
CA GLY A 40 13.08 -14.02 -13.02
C GLY A 40 12.85 -12.50 -13.06
N PHE A 41 11.70 -12.09 -13.57
CA PHE A 41 11.35 -10.68 -13.66
C PHE A 41 10.85 -10.12 -12.32
N ARG A 42 11.13 -8.85 -12.08
CA ARG A 42 10.58 -8.12 -10.92
C ARG A 42 9.06 -8.03 -10.98
N SER A 43 8.42 -7.94 -9.83
CA SER A 43 6.97 -7.77 -9.75
C SER A 43 6.49 -6.62 -10.63
N LEU A 44 5.60 -6.94 -11.56
CA LEU A 44 4.97 -5.94 -12.43
C LEU A 44 4.22 -4.87 -11.62
N ASN A 45 3.59 -5.28 -10.53
CA ASN A 45 2.90 -4.35 -9.63
C ASN A 45 3.86 -3.33 -9.04
N VAL A 46 5.02 -3.78 -8.55
CA VAL A 46 6.05 -2.89 -7.99
C VAL A 46 6.60 -1.97 -9.07
N THR A 47 6.81 -2.48 -10.28
CA THR A 47 7.29 -1.67 -11.41
C THR A 47 6.31 -0.54 -11.75
N LEU A 48 5.02 -0.85 -11.87
CA LEU A 48 3.98 0.16 -12.15
C LEU A 48 3.85 1.19 -11.03
N ARG A 49 3.85 0.74 -9.76
CA ARG A 49 3.77 1.61 -8.59
C ARG A 49 4.91 2.62 -8.56
N LYS A 50 6.15 2.16 -8.81
CA LYS A 50 7.33 3.04 -8.84
C LYS A 50 7.31 3.98 -10.05
N LYS A 51 6.96 3.48 -11.24
CA LYS A 51 6.95 4.30 -12.46
C LYS A 51 5.95 5.46 -12.37
N TYR A 52 4.78 5.20 -11.82
CA TYR A 52 3.66 6.16 -11.78
C TYR A 52 3.40 6.74 -10.39
N ASP A 53 4.29 6.52 -9.43
CA ASP A 53 4.14 6.94 -8.03
C ASP A 53 2.75 6.62 -7.46
N LEU A 54 2.27 5.38 -7.68
CA LEU A 54 0.97 4.92 -7.21
C LEU A 54 1.06 4.61 -5.71
N TYR A 55 1.18 5.65 -4.90
CA TYR A 55 1.47 5.55 -3.47
C TYR A 55 0.28 5.10 -2.63
N ALA A 56 -0.93 5.48 -3.00
CA ALA A 56 -2.13 5.14 -2.25
C ALA A 56 -2.80 3.87 -2.78
N ASN A 57 -2.93 2.87 -1.93
CA ASN A 57 -3.73 1.69 -2.18
C ASN A 57 -5.00 1.79 -1.33
N ILE A 58 -6.09 2.23 -1.95
CA ILE A 58 -7.37 2.48 -1.30
C ILE A 58 -8.25 1.24 -1.47
N ARG A 59 -8.67 0.65 -0.35
CA ARG A 59 -9.45 -0.60 -0.31
C ARG A 59 -10.74 -0.43 0.46
N PRO A 60 -11.85 -0.15 -0.21
CA PRO A 60 -13.17 -0.24 0.41
C PRO A 60 -13.50 -1.70 0.76
N ALA A 61 -13.98 -1.92 1.98
CA ALA A 61 -14.50 -3.21 2.44
C ALA A 61 -15.91 -3.00 3.00
N LYS A 62 -16.89 -3.64 2.35
CA LYS A 62 -18.29 -3.59 2.74
C LYS A 62 -18.85 -5.01 2.87
N SER A 63 -19.65 -5.25 3.89
CA SER A 63 -20.46 -6.47 3.98
C SER A 63 -21.36 -6.60 2.76
N ASN A 64 -21.44 -7.80 2.19
CA ASN A 64 -22.33 -8.11 1.10
C ASN A 64 -23.42 -9.08 1.61
N ILE A 65 -24.66 -8.68 1.51
CA ILE A 65 -25.82 -9.47 1.95
C ILE A 65 -25.91 -10.86 1.29
N ALA A 66 -25.34 -11.03 0.11
CA ALA A 66 -25.33 -12.30 -0.63
C ALA A 66 -24.21 -13.25 -0.17
N VAL A 67 -23.33 -12.82 0.73
CA VAL A 67 -22.19 -13.62 1.21
C VAL A 67 -22.28 -13.77 2.72
N GLU A 68 -22.39 -14.99 3.19
CA GLU A 68 -22.37 -15.27 4.64
C GLU A 68 -20.95 -15.06 5.16
N THR A 69 -20.82 -14.19 6.14
CA THR A 69 -19.56 -13.85 6.81
C THR A 69 -19.77 -13.73 8.31
N PRO A 70 -18.73 -13.96 9.15
CA PRO A 70 -18.85 -13.80 10.59
C PRO A 70 -19.05 -12.35 11.06
N PHE A 71 -18.81 -11.37 10.16
CA PHE A 71 -18.94 -9.95 10.46
C PHE A 71 -20.02 -9.32 9.60
N HIS A 72 -20.96 -8.64 10.23
CA HIS A 72 -22.06 -7.92 9.59
C HIS A 72 -21.83 -6.41 9.66
N ASP A 73 -22.47 -5.69 8.78
CA ASP A 73 -22.46 -4.21 8.74
C ASP A 73 -21.05 -3.59 8.65
N VAL A 74 -20.12 -4.33 8.04
CA VAL A 74 -18.79 -3.78 7.76
C VAL A 74 -18.89 -2.70 6.66
N ASP A 75 -18.42 -1.50 6.98
CA ASP A 75 -18.22 -0.42 6.03
C ASP A 75 -16.98 0.36 6.42
N MET A 76 -15.83 -0.06 5.90
CA MET A 76 -14.55 0.58 6.14
C MET A 76 -13.78 0.82 4.86
N VAL A 77 -12.85 1.76 4.89
CA VAL A 77 -11.90 1.98 3.79
C VAL A 77 -10.49 1.95 4.34
N ILE A 78 -9.64 1.10 3.78
CA ILE A 78 -8.25 0.95 4.20
C ILE A 78 -7.39 1.78 3.25
N PHE A 79 -6.64 2.73 3.80
CA PHE A 79 -5.60 3.49 3.12
C PHE A 79 -4.25 2.88 3.44
N ARG A 80 -3.57 2.36 2.41
CA ARG A 80 -2.25 1.75 2.56
C ARG A 80 -1.22 2.49 1.71
N GLU A 81 -0.14 2.95 2.34
CA GLU A 81 1.04 3.37 1.60
C GLU A 81 1.61 2.18 0.82
N ASN A 82 2.03 2.40 -0.41
CA ASN A 82 2.25 1.32 -1.37
C ASN A 82 3.60 1.40 -2.10
N THR A 83 4.43 2.40 -1.79
CA THR A 83 5.72 2.65 -2.45
C THR A 83 6.93 2.46 -1.54
N GLU A 84 6.73 2.41 -0.25
CA GLU A 84 7.76 2.25 0.78
C GLU A 84 7.64 0.90 1.55
N ASP A 85 8.11 0.85 2.78
CA ASP A 85 8.17 -0.32 3.64
C ASP A 85 9.18 -1.35 3.08
N LEU A 86 8.97 -2.62 3.30
CA LEU A 86 9.75 -3.73 2.73
C LEU A 86 9.63 -3.85 1.20
N TYR A 87 8.61 -3.22 0.61
CA TYR A 87 8.40 -3.21 -0.84
C TYR A 87 9.42 -2.37 -1.63
N VAL A 88 10.26 -1.59 -0.96
CA VAL A 88 11.43 -0.98 -1.60
C VAL A 88 12.40 -2.04 -2.11
N GLY A 89 12.42 -3.22 -1.48
CA GLY A 89 13.24 -4.36 -1.85
C GLY A 89 14.73 -4.09 -1.65
N VAL A 90 15.09 -3.42 -0.55
CA VAL A 90 16.48 -3.21 -0.14
C VAL A 90 16.87 -4.34 0.78
N GLU A 91 17.76 -5.19 0.30
CA GLU A 91 18.27 -6.34 1.03
C GLU A 91 19.79 -6.36 0.95
N GLU A 92 20.43 -6.82 2.01
CA GLU A 92 21.89 -6.94 2.13
C GLU A 92 22.26 -8.33 2.65
N GLN A 93 23.10 -9.02 1.90
CA GLN A 93 23.70 -10.28 2.34
C GLN A 93 24.84 -9.94 3.30
N ILE A 94 24.73 -10.30 4.56
CA ILE A 94 25.76 -10.06 5.59
C ILE A 94 26.79 -11.17 5.58
N ASP A 95 26.32 -12.41 5.55
CA ASP A 95 27.13 -13.63 5.44
C ASP A 95 26.30 -14.72 4.75
N GLU A 96 26.85 -15.94 4.65
CA GLU A 96 26.19 -17.07 3.98
C GLU A 96 24.87 -17.51 4.63
N ASN A 97 24.65 -17.16 5.90
CA ASN A 97 23.49 -17.57 6.70
C ASN A 97 22.58 -16.39 7.10
N THR A 98 22.98 -15.14 6.82
CA THR A 98 22.31 -13.94 7.32
C THR A 98 22.02 -12.94 6.21
N VAL A 99 20.76 -12.54 6.10
CA VAL A 99 20.31 -11.48 5.17
C VAL A 99 19.53 -10.42 5.97
N HIS A 100 19.86 -9.16 5.74
CA HIS A 100 19.08 -8.04 6.26
C HIS A 100 18.09 -7.56 5.21
N ALA A 101 16.82 -7.34 5.61
CA ALA A 101 15.83 -6.65 4.82
C ALA A 101 15.52 -5.29 5.47
N THR A 102 15.67 -4.21 4.71
CA THR A 102 15.50 -2.85 5.23
C THR A 102 14.08 -2.36 5.00
N LYS A 103 13.37 -2.05 6.09
CA LYS A 103 12.10 -1.33 6.07
C LYS A 103 12.38 0.18 6.03
N ILE A 104 11.83 0.88 5.03
CA ILE A 104 12.00 2.32 4.86
C ILE A 104 10.65 3.01 5.08
N ILE A 105 10.61 3.95 6.02
CA ILE A 105 9.45 4.81 6.29
C ILE A 105 9.94 6.26 6.23
N THR A 106 9.33 7.08 5.38
CA THR A 106 9.68 8.49 5.27
C THR A 106 8.54 9.39 5.73
N ARG A 107 8.90 10.59 6.20
CA ARG A 107 7.91 11.63 6.53
C ARG A 107 7.06 11.99 5.30
N LYS A 108 7.68 12.09 4.13
CA LYS A 108 6.99 12.45 2.87
C LYS A 108 5.85 11.49 2.55
N ALA A 109 6.15 10.19 2.49
CA ALA A 109 5.15 9.18 2.14
C ALA A 109 4.10 9.00 3.24
N SER A 110 4.52 9.03 4.51
CA SER A 110 3.60 8.98 5.65
C SER A 110 2.63 10.16 5.64
N THR A 111 3.12 11.39 5.43
CA THR A 111 2.28 12.59 5.38
C THR A 111 1.22 12.49 4.30
N ARG A 112 1.60 12.10 3.08
CA ARG A 112 0.64 12.06 1.95
C ARG A 112 -0.46 11.03 2.16
N ILE A 113 -0.13 9.81 2.59
CA ILE A 113 -1.16 8.77 2.78
C ILE A 113 -2.08 9.06 3.96
N ILE A 114 -1.55 9.64 5.05
CA ILE A 114 -2.35 10.02 6.22
C ILE A 114 -3.28 11.17 5.85
N ARG A 115 -2.78 12.19 5.17
CA ARG A 115 -3.59 13.32 4.71
C ARG A 115 -4.71 12.87 3.78
N ASP A 116 -4.43 12.00 2.81
CA ASP A 116 -5.44 11.43 1.92
C ASP A 116 -6.54 10.69 2.70
N ALA A 117 -6.18 9.96 3.76
CA ALA A 117 -7.16 9.25 4.59
C ALA A 117 -8.11 10.23 5.32
N PHE A 118 -7.59 11.33 5.87
CA PHE A 118 -8.40 12.36 6.53
C PHE A 118 -9.25 13.14 5.52
N GLU A 119 -8.68 13.55 4.38
CA GLU A 119 -9.43 14.22 3.32
C GLU A 119 -10.54 13.34 2.76
N TYR A 120 -10.28 12.06 2.56
CA TYR A 120 -11.31 11.10 2.18
C TYR A 120 -12.40 10.99 3.25
N ALA A 121 -12.02 10.90 4.52
CA ALA A 121 -12.97 10.81 5.62
C ALA A 121 -13.90 12.04 5.63
N LYS A 122 -13.33 13.23 5.48
CA LYS A 122 -14.07 14.49 5.40
C LYS A 122 -15.00 14.53 4.18
N ALA A 123 -14.50 14.18 3.00
CA ALA A 123 -15.27 14.21 1.75
C ALA A 123 -16.43 13.19 1.71
N HIS A 124 -16.34 12.10 2.48
CA HIS A 124 -17.32 11.01 2.49
C HIS A 124 -18.07 10.88 3.82
N ASP A 125 -18.06 11.93 4.64
CA ASP A 125 -18.76 11.98 5.93
C ASP A 125 -18.41 10.82 6.88
N ARG A 126 -17.16 10.32 6.78
CA ARG A 126 -16.63 9.31 7.72
C ARG A 126 -16.26 9.99 9.02
N LYS A 127 -16.58 9.33 10.12
CA LYS A 127 -16.47 9.95 11.47
C LYS A 127 -15.17 9.65 12.18
N LYS A 128 -14.41 8.63 11.70
CA LYS A 128 -13.23 8.14 12.40
C LYS A 128 -12.12 7.69 11.46
N VAL A 129 -10.88 8.05 11.81
CA VAL A 129 -9.66 7.54 11.18
C VAL A 129 -8.82 6.83 12.24
N THR A 130 -8.45 5.58 11.97
CA THR A 130 -7.62 4.76 12.86
C THR A 130 -6.24 4.54 12.23
N CYS A 131 -5.18 4.93 12.93
CA CYS A 131 -3.81 4.60 12.56
C CYS A 131 -3.49 3.17 13.01
N VAL A 132 -3.06 2.33 12.08
CA VAL A 132 -2.63 0.96 12.39
C VAL A 132 -1.12 0.85 12.23
N HIS A 133 -0.41 0.40 13.27
CA HIS A 133 1.06 0.44 13.32
C HIS A 133 1.63 -0.70 14.19
N LYS A 134 2.96 -0.82 14.21
CA LYS A 134 3.73 -1.74 15.08
C LYS A 134 4.76 -0.98 15.92
N ALA A 135 4.45 0.23 16.37
CA ALA A 135 5.38 1.11 17.09
C ALA A 135 5.81 0.57 18.48
N ASN A 136 5.11 -0.43 19.01
CA ASN A 136 5.56 -1.12 20.23
C ASN A 136 6.89 -1.89 20.04
N ILE A 137 7.17 -2.36 18.81
CA ILE A 137 8.40 -3.03 18.41
C ILE A 137 9.26 -2.10 17.54
N LEU A 138 8.68 -1.56 16.47
CA LEU A 138 9.36 -0.70 15.50
C LEU A 138 9.29 0.77 15.92
N LYS A 139 9.95 1.08 17.04
CA LYS A 139 9.82 2.38 17.73
C LYS A 139 10.26 3.57 16.90
N MET A 140 11.21 3.40 15.99
CA MET A 140 11.69 4.48 15.12
C MET A 140 10.86 4.61 13.85
N SER A 141 10.71 3.54 13.08
CA SER A 141 10.02 3.59 11.78
C SER A 141 8.51 3.77 11.94
N ASP A 142 7.84 2.88 12.68
CA ASP A 142 6.41 3.01 12.92
C ASP A 142 6.09 4.11 13.93
N GLY A 143 7.04 4.42 14.83
CA GLY A 143 6.96 5.61 15.69
C GLY A 143 6.95 6.92 14.91
N LEU A 144 7.73 7.03 13.83
CA LEU A 144 7.67 8.17 12.91
C LEU A 144 6.30 8.27 12.24
N PHE A 145 5.76 7.15 11.73
CA PHE A 145 4.44 7.11 11.10
C PHE A 145 3.36 7.57 12.09
N LEU A 146 3.36 7.04 13.31
CA LEU A 146 2.40 7.40 14.35
C LEU A 146 2.52 8.88 14.78
N SER A 147 3.74 9.40 14.89
CA SER A 147 3.93 10.82 15.23
C SER A 147 3.36 11.75 14.18
N ILE A 148 3.55 11.43 12.89
CA ILE A 148 3.01 12.20 11.78
C ILE A 148 1.47 12.11 11.75
N PHE A 149 0.92 10.93 12.05
CA PHE A 149 -0.52 10.76 12.19
C PHE A 149 -1.08 11.71 13.24
N ASN A 150 -0.47 11.76 14.42
CA ASN A 150 -0.89 12.62 15.51
C ASN A 150 -0.69 14.13 15.21
N GLU A 151 0.31 14.47 14.38
CA GLU A 151 0.50 15.86 13.89
C GLU A 151 -0.66 16.26 12.98
N ILE A 152 -0.96 15.44 11.96
CA ILE A 152 -1.99 15.71 10.94
C ILE A 152 -3.39 15.68 11.53
N ALA A 153 -3.67 14.73 12.43
CA ALA A 153 -4.99 14.61 13.06
C ALA A 153 -5.46 15.92 13.75
N LYS A 154 -4.55 16.75 14.23
CA LYS A 154 -4.88 18.07 14.82
C LYS A 154 -5.46 19.05 13.81
N GLU A 155 -5.23 18.86 12.53
CA GLU A 155 -5.79 19.68 11.45
C GLU A 155 -7.26 19.33 11.16
N TYR A 156 -7.77 18.20 11.70
CA TYR A 156 -9.12 17.66 11.46
C TYR A 156 -9.87 17.40 12.79
N PRO A 157 -10.14 18.44 13.58
CA PRO A 157 -10.74 18.28 14.89
C PRO A 157 -12.16 17.69 14.86
N GLU A 158 -12.83 17.74 13.71
CA GLU A 158 -14.16 17.17 13.48
C GLU A 158 -14.15 15.64 13.26
N ILE A 159 -12.98 15.04 13.05
CA ILE A 159 -12.84 13.60 12.80
C ILE A 159 -12.24 12.93 14.03
N GLU A 160 -12.98 11.96 14.60
CA GLU A 160 -12.44 11.12 15.67
C GLU A 160 -11.20 10.36 15.16
N HIS A 161 -10.15 10.32 15.97
CA HIS A 161 -8.94 9.56 15.63
C HIS A 161 -8.41 8.77 16.81
N ASN A 162 -7.85 7.61 16.49
CA ASN A 162 -7.13 6.78 17.44
C ASN A 162 -6.06 5.96 16.73
N ASP A 163 -5.26 5.24 17.51
CA ASP A 163 -4.31 4.28 16.99
C ASP A 163 -4.57 2.86 17.52
N LYS A 164 -4.09 1.87 16.80
CA LYS A 164 -4.10 0.46 17.18
C LYS A 164 -2.82 -0.24 16.75
N ILE A 165 -2.35 -1.12 17.60
CA ILE A 165 -1.31 -2.08 17.22
C ILE A 165 -1.93 -3.10 16.27
N ILE A 166 -1.22 -3.43 15.17
CA ILE A 166 -1.73 -4.31 14.10
C ILE A 166 -2.23 -5.66 14.63
N ASP A 167 -1.59 -6.22 15.64
CA ASP A 167 -1.97 -7.52 16.23
C ASP A 167 -3.38 -7.51 16.83
N ASN A 168 -3.87 -6.35 17.24
CA ASN A 168 -5.21 -6.16 17.80
C ASN A 168 -6.22 -5.62 16.79
N THR A 169 -5.83 -5.52 15.52
CA THR A 169 -6.66 -4.92 14.46
C THR A 169 -7.21 -5.98 13.52
N CYS A 170 -6.53 -7.11 13.42
CA CYS A 170 -6.90 -8.25 12.57
C CYS A 170 -7.88 -9.18 13.25
#